data_99667de730fada1088b8f026df6411bd
#
_entry.id   99667de730fada1088b8f026df6411bd
#
_cell.length_a   1.000
_cell.length_b   1.000
_cell.length_c   1.000
_cell.angle_alpha   90.00
_cell.angle_beta   90.00
_cell.angle_gamma   90.00
#
_symmetry.space_group_name_H-M   'P 1'
#
loop_
_entity.id
_entity.type
_entity.pdbx_description
1 polymer ?
#
loop_
_entity_poly.entity_id
_entity_poly.type
_entity_poly.pdbx_seq_one_letter_code
_entity_poly.pdbx_strand_id
1 'polypeptide(L)'
;MISLFQILLMILSIVQYLIFAHFIMSWLLAFNVLNPRQQFVQQVWGGLSRVLEPIYGPIRRVLPSMGGLDLAPLVALVIIYALEIVLRNNVGLFV
;
A
#
# COMPACT_ATOMS: atom_id res chain seq x y z
N MET A 1 -9.68 22.63 -12.08
CA MET A 1 -9.00 21.94 -10.96
C MET A 1 -9.66 20.66 -10.52
N ILE A 2 -10.96 20.45 -10.85
CA ILE A 2 -11.64 19.19 -10.54
C ILE A 2 -10.93 18.00 -11.19
N SER A 3 -10.43 18.16 -12.41
CA SER A 3 -9.70 17.09 -13.07
C SER A 3 -8.45 16.65 -12.30
N LEU A 4 -7.71 17.62 -11.75
CA LEU A 4 -6.54 17.32 -10.92
C LEU A 4 -6.94 16.56 -9.67
N PHE A 5 -8.03 16.97 -9.02
CA PHE A 5 -8.57 16.31 -7.84
C PHE A 5 -8.93 14.85 -8.16
N GLN A 6 -9.63 14.62 -9.28
CA GLN A 6 -10.02 13.28 -9.68
C GLN A 6 -8.81 12.40 -10.01
N ILE A 7 -7.80 12.97 -10.65
CA ILE A 7 -6.58 12.23 -10.96
C ILE A 7 -5.85 11.83 -9.68
N LEU A 8 -5.76 12.74 -8.71
CA LEU A 8 -5.13 12.43 -7.44
C LEU A 8 -5.85 11.31 -6.71
N LEU A 9 -7.19 11.34 -6.68
CA LEU A 9 -7.97 10.27 -6.07
C LEU A 9 -7.76 8.95 -6.81
N MET A 10 -7.70 8.99 -8.13
CA MET A 10 -7.47 7.79 -8.93
C MET A 10 -6.12 7.16 -8.60
N ILE A 11 -5.07 7.98 -8.52
CA ILE A 11 -3.73 7.50 -8.19
C ILE A 11 -3.72 6.89 -6.78
N LEU A 12 -4.33 7.58 -5.82
CA LEU A 12 -4.42 7.07 -4.45
C LEU A 12 -5.17 5.75 -4.40
N SER A 13 -6.25 5.61 -5.18
CA SER A 13 -7.01 4.37 -5.23
C SER A 13 -6.19 3.21 -5.80
N ILE A 14 -5.43 3.46 -6.86
CA ILE A 14 -4.57 2.45 -7.46
C ILE A 14 -3.52 1.99 -6.45
N VAL A 15 -2.86 2.93 -5.78
CA VAL A 15 -1.86 2.61 -4.76
C VAL A 15 -2.51 1.84 -3.62
N GLN A 16 -3.71 2.23 -3.21
CA GLN A 16 -4.44 1.56 -2.15
C GLN A 16 -4.73 0.10 -2.49
N TYR A 17 -5.15 -0.19 -3.72
CA TYR A 17 -5.38 -1.55 -4.16
C TYR A 17 -4.09 -2.36 -4.19
N LEU A 18 -3.00 -1.76 -4.65
CA LEU A 18 -1.70 -2.44 -4.68
C LEU A 18 -1.22 -2.78 -3.26
N ILE A 19 -1.37 -1.86 -2.33
CA ILE A 19 -0.99 -2.08 -0.94
C ILE A 19 -1.85 -3.16 -0.32
N PHE A 20 -3.15 -3.14 -0.59
CA PHE A 20 -4.08 -4.13 -0.06
C PHE A 20 -3.72 -5.53 -0.58
N ALA A 21 -3.42 -5.64 -1.88
CA ALA A 21 -3.01 -6.90 -2.46
C ALA A 21 -1.72 -7.42 -1.83
N HIS A 22 -0.76 -6.51 -1.61
CA HIS A 22 0.50 -6.86 -0.98
C HIS A 22 0.28 -7.34 0.46
N PHE A 23 -0.60 -6.66 1.19
CA PHE A 23 -0.92 -7.03 2.57
C PHE A 23 -1.53 -8.43 2.63
N ILE A 24 -2.51 -8.72 1.78
CA ILE A 24 -3.15 -10.03 1.72
C ILE A 24 -2.12 -11.10 1.35
N MET A 25 -1.29 -10.82 0.35
CA MET A 25 -0.27 -11.76 -0.08
C MET A 25 0.74 -12.05 1.04
N SER A 26 1.11 -11.03 1.81
CA SER A 26 1.98 -11.19 2.97
C SER A 26 1.40 -12.20 3.97
N TRP A 27 0.10 -12.06 4.25
CA TRP A 27 -0.58 -12.98 5.16
C TRP A 27 -0.65 -14.39 4.59
N LEU A 28 -0.97 -14.53 3.30
CA LEU A 28 -1.03 -15.84 2.66
C LEU A 28 0.32 -16.55 2.69
N LEU A 29 1.41 -15.81 2.50
CA LEU A 29 2.74 -16.38 2.59
C LEU A 29 3.09 -16.75 4.03
N ALA A 30 2.70 -15.93 5.00
CA ALA A 30 2.99 -16.17 6.40
C ALA A 30 2.27 -17.41 6.92
N PHE A 31 1.06 -17.68 6.42
CA PHE A 31 0.26 -18.85 6.83
C PHE A 31 0.47 -20.05 5.91
N ASN A 32 1.43 -19.99 5.00
CA ASN A 32 1.76 -21.07 4.07
C ASN A 32 0.61 -21.46 3.14
N VAL A 33 -0.32 -20.54 2.88
CA VAL A 33 -1.39 -20.76 1.91
C VAL A 33 -0.81 -20.71 0.49
N LEU A 34 0.11 -19.79 0.26
CA LEU A 34 0.84 -19.68 -1.00
C LEU A 34 2.22 -20.28 -0.83
N ASN A 35 2.70 -20.97 -1.88
CA ASN A 35 4.04 -21.53 -1.89
C ASN A 35 5.05 -20.46 -2.29
N PRO A 36 5.93 -20.01 -1.36
CA PRO A 36 6.89 -18.97 -1.70
C PRO A 36 7.97 -19.44 -2.68
N ARG A 37 8.06 -20.75 -2.93
CA ARG A 37 9.03 -21.30 -3.89
C ARG A 37 8.54 -21.26 -5.32
N GLN A 38 7.25 -21.02 -5.55
CA GLN A 38 6.73 -20.89 -6.90
C GLN A 38 7.27 -19.61 -7.54
N GLN A 39 7.76 -19.75 -8.76
CA GLN A 39 8.35 -18.63 -9.47
C GLN A 39 7.34 -17.49 -9.68
N PHE A 40 6.11 -17.83 -10.01
CA PHE A 40 5.06 -16.83 -10.20
C PHE A 40 4.82 -16.01 -8.94
N VAL A 41 4.75 -16.70 -7.78
CA VAL A 41 4.55 -16.03 -6.50
C VAL A 41 5.70 -15.09 -6.19
N GLN A 42 6.94 -15.55 -6.42
CA GLN A 42 8.12 -14.73 -6.19
C GLN A 42 8.14 -13.49 -7.08
N GLN A 43 7.74 -13.63 -8.34
CA GLN A 43 7.72 -12.52 -9.28
C GLN A 43 6.67 -11.48 -8.87
N VAL A 44 5.46 -11.93 -8.51
CA VAL A 44 4.40 -11.02 -8.08
C VAL A 44 4.80 -10.32 -6.79
N TRP A 45 5.30 -11.07 -5.82
CA TRP A 45 5.73 -10.51 -4.54
C TRP A 45 6.87 -9.50 -4.71
N GLY A 46 7.89 -9.87 -5.50
CA GLY A 46 9.00 -8.99 -5.76
C GLY A 46 8.61 -7.73 -6.50
N GLY A 47 7.72 -7.86 -7.48
CA GLY A 47 7.22 -6.71 -8.23
C GLY A 47 6.44 -5.74 -7.37
N LEU A 48 5.50 -6.26 -6.57
CA LEU A 48 4.72 -5.44 -5.64
C LEU A 48 5.63 -4.77 -4.61
N SER A 49 6.57 -5.51 -4.04
CA SER A 49 7.49 -4.98 -3.05
C SER A 49 8.33 -3.84 -3.62
N ARG A 50 8.81 -4.02 -4.86
CA ARG A 50 9.63 -3.02 -5.52
C ARG A 50 8.86 -1.74 -5.80
N VAL A 51 7.62 -1.87 -6.28
CA VAL A 51 6.77 -0.72 -6.56
C VAL A 51 6.41 0.03 -5.29
N LEU A 52 6.17 -0.69 -4.20
CA LEU A 52 5.71 -0.11 -2.94
C LEU A 52 6.85 0.29 -2.00
N GLU A 53 8.09 -0.06 -2.33
CA GLU A 53 9.26 0.24 -1.47
C GLU A 53 9.39 1.73 -1.16
N PRO A 54 9.22 2.66 -2.12
CA PRO A 54 9.30 4.09 -1.79
C PRO A 54 8.30 4.52 -0.73
N ILE A 55 7.16 3.82 -0.63
CA ILE A 55 6.13 4.11 0.37
C ILE A 55 6.50 3.44 1.69
N TYR A 56 6.91 2.18 1.63
CA TYR A 56 7.16 1.38 2.83
C TYR A 56 8.48 1.73 3.52
N GLY A 57 9.49 2.18 2.76
CA GLY A 57 10.80 2.46 3.31
C GLY A 57 10.77 3.41 4.50
N PRO A 58 10.21 4.62 4.33
CA PRO A 58 10.11 5.56 5.45
C PRO A 58 9.27 5.02 6.61
N ILE A 59 8.21 4.26 6.30
CA ILE A 59 7.32 3.70 7.33
C ILE A 59 8.08 2.68 8.16
N ARG A 60 8.86 1.81 7.51
CA ARG A 60 9.62 0.79 8.22
C ARG A 60 10.70 1.36 9.13
N ARG A 61 11.22 2.53 8.77
CA ARG A 61 12.21 3.21 9.61
C ARG A 61 11.63 3.68 10.93
N VAL A 62 10.33 3.99 10.96
CA VAL A 62 9.65 4.49 12.15
C VAL A 62 9.06 3.35 12.96
N LEU A 63 8.59 2.28 12.30
CA LEU A 63 7.95 1.17 12.99
C LEU A 63 8.97 0.28 13.70
N PRO A 64 8.68 -0.12 14.95
CA PRO A 64 9.50 -1.11 15.62
C PRO A 64 9.31 -2.49 14.99
N SER A 65 10.28 -3.38 15.20
CA SER A 65 10.16 -4.74 14.76
C SER A 65 9.05 -5.46 15.54
N MET A 66 8.13 -6.08 14.81
CA MET A 66 6.92 -6.66 15.41
C MET A 66 6.83 -8.16 15.14
N GLY A 67 7.90 -8.89 15.47
CA GLY A 67 7.85 -10.34 15.52
C GLY A 67 7.55 -11.03 14.20
N GLY A 68 8.01 -10.52 13.09
CA GLY A 68 7.87 -11.15 11.79
C GLY A 68 6.62 -10.75 11.01
N LEU A 69 5.69 -10.05 11.62
CA LEU A 69 4.55 -9.47 10.90
C LEU A 69 4.96 -8.12 10.31
N ASP A 70 4.66 -7.93 9.03
CA ASP A 70 4.93 -6.67 8.37
C ASP A 70 3.70 -5.78 8.50
N LEU A 71 3.79 -4.77 9.35
CA LEU A 71 2.70 -3.81 9.57
C LEU A 71 2.81 -2.59 8.66
N ALA A 72 3.88 -2.49 7.87
CA ALA A 72 4.05 -1.36 6.96
C ALA A 72 2.88 -1.21 5.98
N PRO A 73 2.35 -2.29 5.36
CA PRO A 73 1.18 -2.17 4.49
C PRO A 73 -0.04 -1.61 5.21
N LEU A 74 -0.28 -2.05 6.45
CA LEU A 74 -1.42 -1.56 7.23
C LEU A 74 -1.29 -0.06 7.52
N VAL A 75 -0.10 0.38 7.94
CA VAL A 75 0.15 1.79 8.20
C VAL A 75 0.00 2.61 6.92
N ALA A 76 0.53 2.09 5.80
CA ALA A 76 0.41 2.76 4.52
C ALA A 76 -1.04 2.93 4.10
N LEU A 77 -1.89 1.91 4.31
CA LEU A 77 -3.31 2.00 4.00
C LEU A 77 -3.99 3.08 4.84
N VAL A 78 -3.66 3.15 6.13
CA VAL A 78 -4.23 4.17 7.01
C VAL A 78 -3.82 5.57 6.54
N ILE A 79 -2.55 5.75 6.19
CA ILE A 79 -2.06 7.04 5.71
C ILE A 79 -2.77 7.45 4.41
N ILE A 80 -2.89 6.53 3.47
CA ILE A 80 -3.55 6.82 2.18
C ILE A 80 -5.03 7.13 2.40
N TYR A 81 -5.68 6.39 3.27
CA TYR A 81 -7.08 6.64 3.59
C TYR A 81 -7.26 8.04 4.21
N ALA A 82 -6.34 8.42 5.10
CA ALA A 82 -6.36 9.75 5.70
C ALA A 82 -6.15 10.84 4.65
N LEU A 83 -5.24 10.62 3.70
CA LEU A 83 -5.02 11.55 2.60
C LEU A 83 -6.29 11.72 1.76
N GLU A 84 -6.99 10.64 1.48
CA GLU A 84 -8.26 10.71 0.73
C GLU A 84 -9.28 11.55 1.48
N ILE A 85 -9.38 11.38 2.79
CA ILE A 85 -10.31 12.15 3.61
C ILE A 85 -9.96 13.64 3.54
N VAL A 86 -8.68 13.97 3.69
CA VAL A 86 -8.22 15.36 3.61
C VAL A 86 -8.57 15.96 2.25
N LEU A 87 -8.32 15.23 1.16
CA LEU A 87 -8.61 15.71 -0.17
C LEU A 87 -10.10 15.97 -0.37
N ARG A 88 -10.94 15.05 0.10
CA ARG A 88 -12.39 15.18 -0.05
C ARG A 88 -12.94 16.35 0.76
N ASN A 89 -12.41 16.57 1.96
CA ASN A 89 -12.86 17.66 2.82
C ASN A 89 -12.36 19.01 2.33
N ASN A 90 -11.35 19.04 1.50
CA ASN A 90 -10.75 20.28 0.97
C ASN A 90 -10.94 20.38 -0.54
N VAL A 91 -11.99 19.76 -1.07
CA VAL A 91 -12.24 19.78 -2.51
C VAL A 91 -12.41 21.20 -3.04
N GLY A 92 -12.87 22.11 -2.20
CA GLY A 92 -13.01 23.52 -2.60
C GLY A 92 -11.70 24.18 -3.02
N LEU A 93 -10.56 23.63 -2.56
CA LEU A 93 -9.26 24.16 -2.98
C LEU A 93 -8.93 23.78 -4.43
N PHE A 94 -9.62 22.78 -4.99
CA PHE A 94 -9.37 22.26 -6.33
C PHE A 94 -10.45 22.67 -7.34
N VAL A 95 -11.48 23.33 -6.89
CA VAL A 95 -12.60 23.77 -7.75
C VAL A 95 -12.41 25.19 -8.24
#